data_6ba6359ac4c3c2cafd95e3813003bd11
#
_entry.id   6ba6359ac4c3c2cafd95e3813003bd11
#
_cell.length_a   1.000
_cell.length_b   1.000
_cell.length_c   1.000
_cell.angle_alpha   90.00
_cell.angle_beta   90.00
_cell.angle_gamma   90.00
#
_symmetry.space_group_name_H-M   'P 1'
#
loop_
_entity.id
_entity.type
_entity.pdbx_description
1 polymer ?
#
loop_
_entity_poly.entity_id
_entity_poly.type
_entity_poly.pdbx_seq_one_letter_code
_entity_poly.pdbx_strand_id
1 'polypeptide(L)'
;MIENISIIGAGNLAKCFINRLLTYKGKYKIFLYDIDKRQDKYTSIKNVKFYRSINQYLSESQIVFLAIKPHDFKYVSKDIIEYGDKKSIVISLMAGTKLNVIDQGLNKDFCTVRMMTNINAQFGNAQSFIY
;
A
#
# COMPACT_ATOMS: atom_id res chain seq x y z
N MET A 1 10.15 -8.57 12.73
CA MET A 1 9.47 -7.27 13.01
C MET A 1 9.16 -6.58 11.70
N ILE A 2 8.00 -5.95 11.56
CA ILE A 2 7.66 -5.20 10.34
C ILE A 2 8.30 -3.81 10.44
N GLU A 3 9.14 -3.46 9.48
CA GLU A 3 9.85 -2.18 9.43
C GLU A 3 9.54 -1.39 8.16
N ASN A 4 9.42 -2.07 7.03
CA ASN A 4 9.26 -1.48 5.71
C ASN A 4 7.85 -1.73 5.16
N ILE A 5 7.15 -0.65 4.87
CA ILE A 5 5.78 -0.68 4.34
C ILE A 5 5.74 0.13 3.05
N SER A 6 5.30 -0.49 1.96
CA SER A 6 4.99 0.20 0.72
C SER A 6 3.51 0.56 0.66
N ILE A 7 3.22 1.77 0.19
CA ILE A 7 1.87 2.22 -0.12
C ILE A 7 1.85 2.68 -1.57
N ILE A 8 1.08 1.99 -2.38
CA ILE A 8 0.90 2.30 -3.80
C ILE A 8 -0.41 3.06 -3.96
N GLY A 9 -0.32 4.31 -4.39
CA GLY A 9 -1.39 5.29 -4.40
C GLY A 9 -1.31 6.25 -3.21
N ALA A 10 -1.30 7.56 -3.48
CA ALA A 10 -1.15 8.62 -2.48
C ALA A 10 -2.42 9.48 -2.32
N GLY A 11 -3.59 8.87 -2.52
CA GLY A 11 -4.89 9.51 -2.35
C GLY A 11 -5.29 9.74 -0.88
N ASN A 12 -6.54 10.12 -0.65
CA ASN A 12 -7.04 10.45 0.68
C ASN A 12 -6.94 9.28 1.68
N LEU A 13 -7.26 8.06 1.24
CA LEU A 13 -7.18 6.89 2.11
C LEU A 13 -5.74 6.57 2.50
N ALA A 14 -4.80 6.65 1.54
CA ALA A 14 -3.38 6.47 1.81
C ALA A 14 -2.87 7.49 2.83
N LYS A 15 -3.27 8.75 2.72
CA LYS A 15 -2.94 9.81 3.69
C LYS A 15 -3.40 9.45 5.10
N CYS A 16 -4.60 8.90 5.25
CA CYS A 16 -5.12 8.48 6.56
C CYS A 16 -4.24 7.38 7.17
N PHE A 17 -3.83 6.38 6.37
CA PHE A 17 -2.93 5.31 6.81
C PHE A 17 -1.54 5.83 7.17
N ILE A 18 -0.95 6.68 6.35
CA ILE A 18 0.37 7.28 6.60
C ILE A 18 0.35 8.00 7.93
N ASN A 19 -0.62 8.89 8.14
CA ASN A 19 -0.73 9.65 9.38
C ASN A 19 -0.84 8.72 10.60
N ARG A 20 -1.63 7.66 10.50
CA ARG A 20 -1.79 6.71 11.60
C ARG A 20 -0.55 5.89 11.86
N LEU A 21 0.11 5.39 10.83
CA LEU A 21 1.36 4.62 10.97
C LEU A 21 2.47 5.47 11.60
N LEU A 22 2.56 6.74 11.25
CA LEU A 22 3.56 7.66 11.82
C LEU A 22 3.29 8.02 13.28
N THR A 23 2.03 8.06 13.70
CA THR A 23 1.64 8.33 15.11
C THR A 23 1.69 7.09 15.98
N TYR A 24 1.69 5.90 15.41
CA TYR A 24 1.83 4.65 16.15
C TYR A 24 3.28 4.48 16.64
N LYS A 25 3.48 3.84 17.79
CA LYS A 25 4.81 3.67 18.43
C LYS A 25 5.83 2.86 17.61
N GLY A 26 5.46 2.39 16.44
CA GLY A 26 6.34 1.67 15.51
C GLY A 26 7.26 2.62 14.74
N LYS A 27 8.51 2.18 14.50
CA LYS A 27 9.47 2.90 13.66
C LYS A 27 9.40 2.40 12.22
N TYR A 28 8.27 2.61 11.56
CA TYR A 28 8.10 2.18 10.17
C TYR A 28 8.81 3.12 9.20
N LYS A 29 9.41 2.56 8.16
CA LYS A 29 9.77 3.27 6.93
C LYS A 29 8.64 3.08 5.94
N ILE A 30 8.09 4.17 5.45
CA ILE A 30 6.99 4.15 4.50
C ILE A 30 7.54 4.54 3.14
N PHE A 31 7.40 3.64 2.18
CA PHE A 31 7.70 3.87 0.77
C PHE A 31 6.39 4.17 0.05
N LEU A 32 6.25 5.40 -0.39
CA LEU A 32 5.04 5.88 -1.04
C LEU A 32 5.26 6.05 -2.53
N TYR A 33 4.38 5.52 -3.34
CA TYR A 33 4.36 5.70 -4.78
C TYR A 33 3.01 6.24 -5.24
N ASP A 34 3.06 7.18 -6.17
CA ASP A 34 1.91 7.63 -6.95
C ASP A 34 2.38 8.06 -8.34
N ILE A 35 1.55 7.82 -9.36
CA ILE A 35 1.79 8.30 -10.71
C ILE A 35 1.64 9.82 -10.80
N ASP A 36 0.84 10.42 -9.92
CA ASP A 36 0.64 11.87 -9.84
C ASP A 36 1.83 12.53 -9.14
N LYS A 37 2.63 13.25 -9.92
CA LYS A 37 3.81 13.98 -9.44
C LYS A 37 3.51 15.10 -8.44
N ARG A 38 2.24 15.53 -8.31
CA ARG A 38 1.79 16.55 -7.35
C ARG A 38 1.80 16.06 -5.89
N GLN A 39 2.17 14.82 -5.66
CA GLN A 39 2.26 14.24 -4.32
C GLN A 39 3.60 14.55 -3.60
N ASP A 40 4.41 15.45 -4.11
CA ASP A 40 5.70 15.87 -3.50
C ASP A 40 5.56 16.41 -2.06
N LYS A 41 4.34 16.78 -1.64
CA LYS A 41 4.03 17.15 -0.25
C LYS A 41 4.41 16.09 0.80
N TYR A 42 4.58 14.84 0.38
CA TYR A 42 4.98 13.76 1.28
C TYR A 42 6.49 13.69 1.49
N THR A 43 7.30 14.36 0.67
CA THR A 43 8.76 14.31 0.74
C THR A 43 9.35 14.94 2.00
N SER A 44 8.62 15.85 2.64
CA SER A 44 9.01 16.51 3.88
C SER A 44 8.65 15.73 5.15
N ILE A 45 7.93 14.62 5.03
CA ILE A 45 7.49 13.83 6.18
C ILE A 45 8.60 12.86 6.59
N LYS A 46 9.07 12.95 7.82
CA LYS A 46 10.07 12.03 8.38
C LYS A 46 9.60 10.58 8.27
N ASN A 47 10.49 9.68 7.86
CA ASN A 47 10.24 8.26 7.64
C ASN A 47 9.31 7.92 6.45
N VAL A 48 8.90 8.91 5.64
CA VAL A 48 8.20 8.69 4.37
C VAL A 48 9.14 9.02 3.24
N LYS A 49 9.34 8.08 2.32
CA LYS A 49 10.07 8.29 1.07
C LYS A 49 9.09 8.18 -0.08
N PHE A 50 8.97 9.24 -0.86
CA PHE A 50 8.16 9.26 -2.07
C PHE A 50 9.00 8.83 -3.28
N TYR A 51 8.49 7.90 -4.05
CA TYR A 51 9.13 7.36 -5.25
C TYR A 51 8.30 7.62 -6.50
N ARG A 52 8.99 7.82 -7.61
CA ARG A 52 8.37 8.01 -8.92
C ARG A 52 8.28 6.73 -9.76
N SER A 53 8.90 5.65 -9.28
CA SER A 53 8.81 4.32 -9.87
C SER A 53 8.67 3.27 -8.78
N ILE A 54 7.97 2.18 -9.07
CA ILE A 54 7.62 1.14 -8.09
C ILE A 54 8.80 0.22 -7.76
N ASN A 55 9.75 0.06 -8.65
CA ASN A 55 10.64 -1.10 -8.71
C ASN A 55 11.61 -1.27 -7.54
N GLN A 56 12.22 -0.22 -6.98
CA GLN A 56 13.35 -0.42 -6.06
C GLN A 56 12.96 -0.83 -4.64
N TYR A 57 11.80 -0.43 -4.15
CA TYR A 57 11.44 -0.59 -2.73
C TYR A 57 10.49 -1.75 -2.46
N LEU A 58 9.90 -2.33 -3.50
CA LEU A 58 8.99 -3.48 -3.33
C LEU A 58 9.71 -4.70 -2.78
N SER A 59 10.95 -4.94 -3.20
CA SER A 59 11.77 -6.06 -2.71
C SER A 59 12.17 -5.93 -1.22
N GLU A 60 12.11 -4.71 -0.67
CA GLU A 60 12.46 -4.45 0.73
C GLU A 60 11.21 -4.41 1.64
N SER A 61 10.01 -4.43 1.06
CA SER A 61 8.77 -4.22 1.80
C SER A 61 8.16 -5.51 2.31
N GLN A 62 7.85 -5.55 3.58
CA GLN A 62 7.15 -6.69 4.20
C GLN A 62 5.64 -6.59 4.03
N ILE A 63 5.12 -5.37 3.90
CA ILE A 63 3.70 -5.11 3.61
C ILE A 63 3.60 -4.15 2.43
N VAL A 64 2.68 -4.45 1.52
CA VAL A 64 2.36 -3.61 0.36
C VAL A 64 0.88 -3.28 0.39
N PHE A 65 0.52 -2.01 0.62
CA PHE A 65 -0.85 -1.54 0.52
C PHE A 65 -1.17 -1.09 -0.90
N LEU A 66 -2.28 -1.58 -1.45
CA LEU A 66 -2.85 -1.14 -2.72
C LEU A 66 -3.96 -0.13 -2.45
N ALA A 67 -3.62 1.17 -2.42
CA ALA A 67 -4.55 2.30 -2.24
C ALA A 67 -4.86 2.99 -3.57
N ILE A 68 -5.01 2.21 -4.63
CA ILE A 68 -5.26 2.61 -6.01
C ILE A 68 -6.70 2.34 -6.43
N LYS A 69 -7.09 2.87 -7.58
CA LYS A 69 -8.38 2.51 -8.20
C LYS A 69 -8.28 1.13 -8.86
N PRO A 70 -9.38 0.35 -8.90
CA PRO A 70 -9.37 -1.00 -9.46
C PRO A 70 -8.83 -1.12 -10.89
N HIS A 71 -9.07 -0.10 -11.74
CA HIS A 71 -8.59 -0.12 -13.13
C HIS A 71 -7.08 0.04 -13.28
N ASP A 72 -6.40 0.58 -12.25
CA ASP A 72 -4.94 0.73 -12.25
C ASP A 72 -4.22 -0.57 -11.85
N PHE A 73 -4.95 -1.50 -11.22
CA PHE A 73 -4.38 -2.74 -10.68
C PHE A 73 -3.66 -3.59 -11.73
N LYS A 74 -4.17 -3.65 -12.95
CA LYS A 74 -3.56 -4.41 -14.06
C LYS A 74 -2.14 -3.94 -14.43
N TYR A 75 -1.81 -2.68 -14.14
CA TYR A 75 -0.47 -2.15 -14.37
C TYR A 75 0.42 -2.39 -13.15
N VAL A 76 -0.08 -2.05 -11.97
CA VAL A 76 0.64 -2.20 -10.71
C VAL A 76 0.96 -3.65 -10.39
N SER A 77 0.06 -4.59 -10.71
CA SER A 77 0.28 -6.02 -10.46
C SER A 77 1.51 -6.57 -11.17
N LYS A 78 1.81 -6.09 -12.37
CA LYS A 78 3.01 -6.50 -13.13
C LYS A 78 4.28 -6.11 -12.39
N ASP A 79 4.35 -4.89 -11.88
CA ASP A 79 5.50 -4.42 -11.12
C ASP A 79 5.65 -5.18 -9.79
N ILE A 80 4.53 -5.51 -9.12
CA ILE A 80 4.57 -6.31 -7.89
C ILE A 80 5.09 -7.73 -8.17
N ILE A 81 4.65 -8.35 -9.26
CA ILE A 81 5.11 -9.69 -9.64
C ILE A 81 6.61 -9.69 -9.97
N GLU A 82 7.08 -8.65 -10.66
CA GLU A 82 8.45 -8.54 -11.13
C GLU A 82 9.43 -8.17 -10.02
N TYR A 83 9.06 -7.21 -9.15
CA TYR A 83 9.99 -6.61 -8.18
C TYR A 83 9.68 -6.93 -6.71
N GLY A 84 8.48 -7.44 -6.41
CA GLY A 84 8.05 -7.72 -5.04
C GLY A 84 8.72 -8.94 -4.41
N ASP A 85 8.99 -8.88 -3.11
CA ASP A 85 9.34 -10.07 -2.35
C ASP A 85 8.09 -10.96 -2.17
N LYS A 86 8.17 -12.21 -2.58
CA LYS A 86 7.06 -13.19 -2.46
C LYS A 86 6.63 -13.46 -1.02
N LYS A 87 7.45 -13.11 -0.05
CA LYS A 87 7.12 -13.18 1.38
C LYS A 87 6.31 -11.98 1.86
N SER A 88 6.18 -10.94 1.05
CA SER A 88 5.38 -9.76 1.39
C SER A 88 3.89 -10.09 1.47
N ILE A 89 3.21 -9.40 2.38
CA ILE A 89 1.75 -9.42 2.44
C ILE A 89 1.22 -8.25 1.62
N VAL A 90 0.39 -8.54 0.61
CA VAL A 90 -0.26 -7.53 -0.21
C VAL A 90 -1.67 -7.28 0.34
N ILE A 91 -1.91 -6.06 0.82
CA ILE A 91 -3.19 -5.64 1.40
C ILE A 91 -3.90 -4.71 0.43
N SER A 92 -5.03 -5.17 -0.11
CA SER A 92 -5.84 -4.38 -1.03
C SER A 92 -6.89 -3.55 -0.30
N LEU A 93 -6.87 -2.25 -0.57
CA LEU A 93 -7.88 -1.28 -0.14
C LEU A 93 -8.81 -0.90 -1.30
N MET A 94 -8.72 -1.59 -2.43
CA MET A 94 -9.50 -1.30 -3.64
C MET A 94 -10.99 -1.62 -3.42
N ALA A 95 -11.85 -0.62 -3.62
CA ALA A 95 -13.28 -0.80 -3.53
C ALA A 95 -13.79 -1.74 -4.64
N GLY A 96 -14.76 -2.60 -4.30
CA GLY A 96 -15.44 -3.47 -5.27
C GLY A 96 -14.59 -4.60 -5.89
N THR A 97 -13.31 -4.72 -5.54
CA THR A 97 -12.43 -5.76 -6.09
C THR A 97 -12.43 -6.99 -5.19
N LYS A 98 -12.81 -8.15 -5.75
CA LYS A 98 -12.85 -9.41 -5.01
C LYS A 98 -11.44 -9.96 -4.77
N LEU A 99 -11.24 -10.70 -3.68
CA LEU A 99 -9.95 -11.28 -3.32
C LEU A 99 -9.39 -12.20 -4.42
N ASN A 100 -10.23 -13.04 -5.02
CA ASN A 100 -9.79 -13.93 -6.09
C ASN A 100 -9.27 -13.19 -7.34
N VAL A 101 -9.76 -11.98 -7.62
CA VAL A 101 -9.25 -11.14 -8.73
C VAL A 101 -7.85 -10.63 -8.39
N ILE A 102 -7.62 -10.27 -7.13
CA ILE A 102 -6.30 -9.82 -6.65
C ILE A 102 -5.31 -10.98 -6.72
N ASP A 103 -5.69 -12.15 -6.19
CA ASP A 103 -4.87 -13.36 -6.22
C ASP A 103 -4.45 -13.76 -7.64
N GLN A 104 -5.42 -13.79 -8.55
CA GLN A 104 -5.15 -14.10 -9.96
C GLN A 104 -4.24 -13.04 -10.60
N GLY A 105 -4.49 -11.76 -10.33
CA GLY A 105 -3.69 -10.65 -10.84
C GLY A 105 -2.25 -10.66 -10.33
N LEU A 106 -1.98 -11.33 -9.20
CA LEU A 106 -0.65 -11.52 -8.62
C LEU A 106 -0.11 -12.95 -8.81
N ASN A 107 -0.66 -13.70 -9.77
CA ASN A 107 -0.26 -15.09 -10.08
C ASN A 107 -0.35 -16.06 -8.89
N LYS A 108 -1.08 -15.71 -7.83
CA LYS A 108 -1.16 -16.45 -6.55
C LYS A 108 0.20 -16.63 -5.85
N ASP A 109 1.15 -15.76 -6.14
CA ASP A 109 2.52 -15.84 -5.61
C ASP A 109 2.68 -15.13 -4.27
N PHE A 110 1.69 -14.35 -3.85
CA PHE A 110 1.75 -13.52 -2.65
C PHE A 110 0.68 -13.92 -1.64
N CYS A 111 0.94 -13.64 -0.36
CA CYS A 111 -0.13 -13.63 0.63
C CYS A 111 -0.97 -12.37 0.42
N THR A 112 -2.23 -12.53 0.03
CA THR A 112 -3.13 -11.41 -0.26
C THR A 112 -4.20 -11.27 0.80
N VAL A 113 -4.49 -10.03 1.17
CA VAL A 113 -5.53 -9.65 2.12
C VAL A 113 -6.37 -8.55 1.50
N ARG A 114 -7.68 -8.65 1.63
CA ARG A 114 -8.59 -7.57 1.29
C ARG A 114 -9.04 -6.85 2.56
N MET A 115 -8.84 -5.56 2.62
CA MET A 115 -9.27 -4.73 3.74
C MET A 115 -10.27 -3.67 3.25
N MET A 116 -11.45 -3.65 3.87
CA MET A 116 -12.42 -2.59 3.71
C MET A 116 -12.37 -1.70 4.96
N THR A 117 -12.10 -0.43 4.78
CA THR A 117 -11.97 0.53 5.87
C THR A 117 -12.53 1.89 5.48
N ASN A 118 -12.47 2.86 6.38
CA ASN A 118 -12.94 4.23 6.14
C ASN A 118 -11.91 5.27 6.59
N ILE A 119 -12.16 6.55 6.26
CA ILE A 119 -11.25 7.66 6.56
C ILE A 119 -11.03 7.90 8.06
N ASN A 120 -11.86 7.35 8.94
CA ASN A 120 -11.65 7.42 10.40
C ASN A 120 -10.40 6.64 10.84
N ALA A 121 -9.77 5.88 9.93
CA ALA A 121 -8.49 5.23 10.17
C ALA A 121 -7.41 6.22 10.66
N GLN A 122 -7.44 7.47 10.20
CA GLN A 122 -6.52 8.53 10.64
C GLN A 122 -6.60 8.82 12.14
N PHE A 123 -7.75 8.59 12.76
CA PHE A 123 -7.98 8.80 14.20
C PHE A 123 -7.86 7.51 15.03
N GLY A 124 -7.59 6.37 14.39
CA GLY A 124 -7.57 5.07 15.04
C GLY A 124 -8.96 4.49 15.36
N ASN A 125 -10.02 5.10 14.83
CA ASN A 125 -11.43 4.74 15.09
C ASN A 125 -12.11 4.16 13.84
N ALA A 126 -11.37 3.61 12.90
CA ALA A 126 -11.95 2.96 11.74
C ALA A 126 -12.60 1.62 12.12
N GLN A 127 -13.74 1.34 11.50
CA GLN A 127 -14.22 -0.03 11.38
C GLN A 127 -13.59 -0.63 10.12
N SER A 128 -12.89 -1.74 10.29
CA SER A 128 -12.24 -2.43 9.18
C SER A 128 -12.70 -3.87 9.12
N PHE A 129 -13.02 -4.33 7.91
CA PHE A 129 -13.30 -5.73 7.62
C PHE A 129 -12.10 -6.29 6.85
N ILE A 130 -11.59 -7.43 7.30
CA ILE A 130 -10.41 -8.08 6.73
C ILE A 130 -10.83 -9.47 6.24
N TYR A 131 -10.44 -9.78 5.00
CA TYR A 131 -10.72 -11.06 4.34
C TYR A 131 -9.44 -11.71 3.84
#